data_9d0bafe69dbc73f74cd2956572cb324f
#
_entry.id   9d0bafe69dbc73f74cd2956572cb324f
#
_cell.length_a   1.000
_cell.length_b   1.000
_cell.length_c   1.000
_cell.angle_alpha   90.00
_cell.angle_beta   90.00
_cell.angle_gamma   90.00
#
_symmetry.space_group_name_H-M   'P 1'
#
loop_
_entity.id
_entity.type
_entity.pdbx_description
1 polymer ?
#
loop_
_entity_poly.entity_id
_entity_poly.type
_entity_poly.pdbx_seq_one_letter_code
_entity_poly.pdbx_strand_id
1 'polypeptide(L)'
;IMSKYLIKNYPKFYEYFKEKEFTWDRTGGDPITQGNRNPLLYKNLGADGIKTGYLSYEKYSLASSITRKGRRLIAVGSGFTTKNSRSKQSIKLLTYGLTNYDLVKISKANEPFQKVEVWLGKDNYVDVYTNEDIYKTIKKAKKKLLKVSVKYEGPIEAPIKKDEKVASLRVVYDEELIGEYDL
;
A
#
# COMPACT_ATOMS: atom_id res chain seq x y z
N ILE A 1 -5.80 6.08 -7.52
CA ILE A 1 -4.55 6.86 -7.66
C ILE A 1 -4.57 8.04 -6.69
N MET A 2 -5.55 8.97 -6.78
CA MET A 2 -5.61 10.21 -5.98
C MET A 2 -5.50 9.98 -4.46
N SER A 3 -6.27 9.03 -3.89
CA SER A 3 -6.23 8.73 -2.45
C SER A 3 -4.84 8.28 -1.97
N LYS A 4 -4.16 7.43 -2.75
CA LYS A 4 -2.79 7.00 -2.44
C LYS A 4 -1.81 8.17 -2.50
N TYR A 5 -1.94 9.03 -3.51
CA TYR A 5 -1.11 10.23 -3.68
C TYR A 5 -1.26 11.18 -2.49
N LEU A 6 -2.51 11.49 -2.11
CA LEU A 6 -2.81 12.35 -0.95
C LEU A 6 -2.17 11.82 0.33
N ILE A 7 -2.37 10.54 0.64
CA ILE A 7 -1.84 9.91 1.86
C ILE A 7 -0.31 9.94 1.88
N LYS A 8 0.34 9.66 0.72
CA LYS A 8 1.80 9.58 0.63
C LYS A 8 2.46 10.95 0.68
N ASN A 9 1.92 11.93 -0.05
CA ASN A 9 2.60 13.21 -0.28
C ASN A 9 2.14 14.32 0.65
N TYR A 10 0.95 14.19 1.26
CA TYR A 10 0.37 15.18 2.15
C TYR A 10 -0.11 14.59 3.48
N PRO A 11 0.75 13.84 4.21
CA PRO A 11 0.34 13.12 5.42
C PRO A 11 -0.20 14.04 6.51
N LYS A 12 0.38 15.25 6.68
CA LYS A 12 -0.10 16.25 7.66
C LYS A 12 -1.53 16.71 7.36
N PHE A 13 -1.85 16.98 6.10
CA PHE A 13 -3.20 17.36 5.69
C PHE A 13 -4.17 16.18 5.70
N TYR A 14 -3.65 14.97 5.49
CA TYR A 14 -4.46 13.77 5.56
C TYR A 14 -5.03 13.51 6.95
N GLU A 15 -4.38 13.96 8.03
CA GLU A 15 -4.86 13.84 9.40
C GLU A 15 -6.26 14.44 9.61
N TYR A 16 -6.62 15.50 8.88
CA TYR A 16 -7.95 16.13 8.97
C TYR A 16 -9.09 15.19 8.54
N PHE A 17 -8.82 14.18 7.71
CA PHE A 17 -9.87 13.27 7.22
C PHE A 17 -10.39 12.30 8.28
N LYS A 18 -9.65 12.12 9.38
CA LYS A 18 -10.07 11.30 10.52
C LYS A 18 -10.90 12.04 11.56
N GLU A 19 -10.92 13.40 11.50
CA GLU A 19 -11.68 14.20 12.43
C GLU A 19 -13.17 13.86 12.32
N LYS A 20 -13.79 13.62 13.48
CA LYS A 20 -15.19 13.17 13.53
C LYS A 20 -16.18 14.33 13.44
N GLU A 21 -15.76 15.50 13.89
CA GLU A 21 -16.55 16.74 13.85
C GLU A 21 -15.63 17.93 13.68
N PHE A 22 -16.18 19.00 13.18
CA PHE A 22 -15.51 20.28 13.02
C PHE A 22 -16.47 21.42 13.33
N THR A 23 -16.02 22.34 14.17
CA THR A 23 -16.76 23.56 14.53
C THR A 23 -16.04 24.76 13.95
N TRP A 24 -16.78 25.64 13.31
CA TRP A 24 -16.26 26.91 12.81
C TRP A 24 -17.19 28.05 13.16
N ASP A 25 -16.61 29.22 13.36
CA ASP A 25 -17.36 30.44 13.57
C ASP A 25 -18.00 30.88 12.27
N ARG A 26 -19.28 31.22 12.35
CA ARG A 26 -20.02 31.77 11.24
C ARG A 26 -20.04 33.28 11.37
N THR A 27 -19.64 34.00 10.32
CA THR A 27 -19.71 35.47 10.31
C THR A 27 -21.15 35.93 10.60
N GLY A 28 -21.34 36.60 11.72
CA GLY A 28 -22.66 37.15 12.16
C GLY A 28 -23.66 36.11 12.69
N GLY A 29 -23.21 34.96 13.19
CA GLY A 29 -24.09 33.97 13.79
C GLY A 29 -23.37 33.04 14.77
N ASP A 30 -24.11 32.07 15.35
CA ASP A 30 -23.57 31.10 16.27
C ASP A 30 -22.61 30.12 15.56
N PRO A 31 -21.61 29.59 16.28
CA PRO A 31 -20.71 28.54 15.73
C PRO A 31 -21.49 27.35 15.17
N ILE A 32 -21.03 26.81 14.04
CA ILE A 32 -21.65 25.65 13.40
C ILE A 32 -20.75 24.43 13.62
N THR A 33 -21.31 23.39 14.24
CA THR A 33 -20.65 22.09 14.35
C THR A 33 -21.22 21.11 13.33
N GLN A 34 -20.33 20.49 12.56
CA GLN A 34 -20.71 19.50 11.55
C GLN A 34 -19.96 18.19 11.78
N GLY A 35 -20.71 17.08 11.85
CA GLY A 35 -20.14 15.74 11.93
C GLY A 35 -19.60 15.25 10.59
N ASN A 36 -18.53 14.45 10.63
CA ASN A 36 -17.99 13.79 9.44
C ASN A 36 -19.00 12.75 8.92
N ARG A 37 -19.29 12.81 7.62
CA ARG A 37 -20.27 11.91 6.98
C ARG A 37 -19.71 10.53 6.63
N ASN A 38 -18.42 10.27 6.88
CA ASN A 38 -17.82 8.96 6.67
C ASN A 38 -18.22 7.99 7.80
N PRO A 39 -19.10 7.00 7.53
CA PRO A 39 -19.64 6.14 8.56
C PRO A 39 -18.59 5.21 9.18
N LEU A 40 -17.45 4.99 8.51
CA LEU A 40 -16.43 4.06 8.97
C LEU A 40 -15.60 4.62 10.14
N LEU A 41 -15.52 5.95 10.27
CA LEU A 41 -14.84 6.61 11.39
C LEU A 41 -15.49 6.31 12.76
N TYR A 42 -16.78 5.97 12.74
CA TYR A 42 -17.59 5.61 13.93
C TYR A 42 -17.65 4.09 14.19
N LYS A 43 -16.92 3.32 13.37
CA LYS A 43 -16.80 1.86 13.52
C LYS A 43 -15.36 1.55 13.94
N ASN A 44 -15.14 0.82 14.98
CA ASN A 44 -13.79 0.48 15.47
C ASN A 44 -13.00 -0.42 14.49
N LEU A 45 -12.73 0.13 13.29
CA LEU A 45 -12.07 -0.57 12.16
C LEU A 45 -10.67 -0.04 11.86
N GLY A 46 -10.21 1.00 12.58
CA GLY A 46 -8.99 1.72 12.23
C GLY A 46 -9.14 2.61 10.99
N ALA A 47 -10.37 3.11 10.74
CA ALA A 47 -10.64 4.04 9.65
C ALA A 47 -10.08 5.43 9.97
N ASP A 48 -9.44 6.04 8.96
CA ASP A 48 -8.80 7.35 9.06
C ASP A 48 -9.12 8.28 7.87
N GLY A 49 -10.10 7.94 7.07
CA GLY A 49 -10.56 8.74 5.94
C GLY A 49 -11.44 7.92 4.98
N ILE A 50 -11.86 8.46 3.83
CA ILE A 50 -11.36 9.68 3.18
C ILE A 50 -12.56 10.61 2.93
N LYS A 51 -13.42 10.26 1.93
CA LYS A 51 -14.47 11.17 1.46
C LYS A 51 -15.71 10.45 1.02
N THR A 52 -16.87 10.97 1.44
CA THR A 52 -18.18 10.55 0.95
C THR A 52 -18.61 11.42 -0.24
N GLY A 53 -19.37 10.83 -1.16
CA GLY A 53 -20.03 11.55 -2.24
C GLY A 53 -21.50 11.14 -2.36
N TYR A 54 -22.26 12.02 -3.02
CA TYR A 54 -23.63 11.75 -3.44
C TYR A 54 -23.96 12.58 -4.68
N LEU A 55 -24.50 11.93 -5.67
CA LEU A 55 -25.13 12.54 -6.84
C LEU A 55 -26.50 11.87 -7.06
N SER A 56 -27.49 12.64 -7.50
CA SER A 56 -28.87 12.15 -7.61
C SER A 56 -29.00 10.91 -8.50
N TYR A 57 -28.21 10.81 -9.55
CA TYR A 57 -28.25 9.65 -10.47
C TYR A 57 -27.23 8.57 -10.10
N GLU A 58 -26.02 8.91 -9.60
CA GLU A 58 -25.00 7.91 -9.16
C GLU A 58 -25.16 7.43 -7.72
N LYS A 59 -26.10 8.05 -6.99
CA LYS A 59 -26.38 7.74 -5.58
C LYS A 59 -25.17 7.98 -4.66
N TYR A 60 -24.92 7.09 -3.70
CA TYR A 60 -23.90 7.28 -2.68
C TYR A 60 -22.55 6.68 -3.11
N SER A 61 -21.47 7.37 -2.74
CA SER A 61 -20.11 6.90 -2.96
C SER A 61 -19.25 7.08 -1.70
N LEU A 62 -18.17 6.32 -1.60
CA LEU A 62 -17.20 6.42 -0.52
C LEU A 62 -15.81 6.02 -1.02
N ALA A 63 -14.86 6.93 -0.87
CA ALA A 63 -13.45 6.61 -0.79
C ALA A 63 -13.10 6.42 0.69
N SER A 64 -12.60 5.26 1.07
CA SER A 64 -12.33 4.89 2.45
C SER A 64 -10.92 4.35 2.61
N SER A 65 -10.32 4.60 3.78
CA SER A 65 -9.03 4.07 4.17
C SER A 65 -9.11 3.55 5.60
N ILE A 66 -8.45 2.42 5.82
CA ILE A 66 -8.25 1.83 7.15
C ILE A 66 -6.78 1.47 7.31
N THR A 67 -6.26 1.59 8.53
CA THR A 67 -4.93 1.09 8.90
C THR A 67 -5.07 0.08 10.01
N ARG A 68 -4.56 -1.14 9.82
CA ARG A 68 -4.62 -2.20 10.81
C ARG A 68 -3.35 -3.05 10.78
N LYS A 69 -2.70 -3.22 11.93
CA LYS A 69 -1.45 -3.98 12.08
C LYS A 69 -0.36 -3.51 11.10
N GLY A 70 -0.18 -2.20 10.98
CA GLY A 70 0.82 -1.60 10.08
C GLY A 70 0.46 -1.63 8.58
N ARG A 71 -0.68 -2.23 8.22
CA ARG A 71 -1.13 -2.34 6.83
C ARG A 71 -2.28 -1.38 6.56
N ARG A 72 -2.14 -0.55 5.52
CA ARG A 72 -3.19 0.33 5.02
C ARG A 72 -3.94 -0.32 3.85
N LEU A 73 -5.26 -0.21 3.88
CA LEU A 73 -6.13 -0.53 2.74
C LEU A 73 -6.95 0.69 2.35
N ILE A 74 -7.08 0.89 1.05
CA ILE A 74 -7.93 1.92 0.47
C ILE A 74 -8.97 1.23 -0.40
N ALA A 75 -10.25 1.55 -0.19
CA ALA A 75 -11.35 1.08 -0.99
C ALA A 75 -12.17 2.25 -1.51
N VAL A 76 -12.55 2.18 -2.79
CA VAL A 76 -13.39 3.18 -3.45
C VAL A 76 -14.60 2.47 -4.04
N GLY A 77 -15.78 2.94 -3.72
CA GLY A 77 -17.03 2.42 -4.26
C GLY A 77 -17.99 3.55 -4.59
N SER A 78 -18.80 3.36 -5.62
CA SER A 78 -19.86 4.26 -6.09
C SER A 78 -21.12 3.48 -6.42
N GLY A 79 -22.23 4.19 -6.62
CA GLY A 79 -23.51 3.58 -7.00
C GLY A 79 -24.26 2.88 -5.86
N PHE A 80 -23.90 3.13 -4.61
CA PHE A 80 -24.62 2.54 -3.47
C PHE A 80 -26.01 3.16 -3.36
N THR A 81 -27.04 2.34 -3.33
CA THR A 81 -28.44 2.78 -3.32
C THR A 81 -28.83 3.55 -2.05
N THR A 82 -28.22 3.25 -0.91
CA THR A 82 -28.49 3.88 0.38
C THR A 82 -27.20 4.17 1.16
N LYS A 83 -27.26 5.10 2.14
CA LYS A 83 -26.17 5.34 3.10
C LYS A 83 -25.76 4.08 3.86
N ASN A 84 -26.73 3.22 4.20
CA ASN A 84 -26.48 1.97 4.90
C ASN A 84 -25.77 0.95 4.00
N SER A 85 -26.23 0.78 2.75
CA SER A 85 -25.57 -0.06 1.75
C SER A 85 -24.11 0.38 1.53
N ARG A 86 -23.87 1.68 1.35
CA ARG A 86 -22.53 2.27 1.27
C ARG A 86 -21.64 1.83 2.43
N SER A 87 -22.13 1.98 3.68
CA SER A 87 -21.37 1.58 4.88
C SER A 87 -21.07 0.07 4.88
N LYS A 88 -22.11 -0.76 4.72
CA LYS A 88 -22.00 -2.23 4.78
C LYS A 88 -21.07 -2.79 3.69
N GLN A 89 -21.21 -2.33 2.45
CA GLN A 89 -20.41 -2.85 1.32
C GLN A 89 -18.96 -2.39 1.41
N SER A 90 -18.71 -1.15 1.83
CA SER A 90 -17.34 -0.67 2.05
C SER A 90 -16.62 -1.44 3.15
N ILE A 91 -17.30 -1.74 4.26
CA ILE A 91 -16.77 -2.58 5.34
C ILE A 91 -16.47 -3.99 4.80
N LYS A 92 -17.40 -4.59 4.07
CA LYS A 92 -17.23 -5.93 3.48
C LYS A 92 -15.99 -6.00 2.58
N LEU A 93 -15.81 -5.00 1.70
CA LEU A 93 -14.67 -4.93 0.80
C LEU A 93 -13.34 -4.78 1.55
N LEU A 94 -13.28 -3.88 2.53
CA LEU A 94 -12.07 -3.68 3.35
C LEU A 94 -11.75 -4.93 4.19
N THR A 95 -12.76 -5.54 4.80
CA THR A 95 -12.60 -6.80 5.55
C THR A 95 -12.11 -7.92 4.65
N TYR A 96 -12.65 -8.05 3.44
CA TYR A 96 -12.17 -9.01 2.44
C TYR A 96 -10.67 -8.81 2.14
N GLY A 97 -10.25 -7.57 1.92
CA GLY A 97 -8.84 -7.24 1.70
C GLY A 97 -7.93 -7.58 2.88
N LEU A 98 -8.38 -7.31 4.12
CA LEU A 98 -7.63 -7.65 5.33
C LEU A 98 -7.53 -9.16 5.57
N THR A 99 -8.62 -9.88 5.28
CA THR A 99 -8.74 -11.31 5.58
C THR A 99 -8.01 -12.17 4.56
N ASN A 100 -8.15 -11.84 3.26
CA ASN A 100 -7.72 -12.72 2.18
C ASN A 100 -6.34 -12.39 1.61
N TYR A 101 -5.78 -11.22 1.94
CA TYR A 101 -4.48 -10.80 1.40
C TYR A 101 -3.49 -10.48 2.52
N ASP A 102 -2.22 -10.74 2.27
CA ASP A 102 -1.09 -10.30 3.09
C ASP A 102 -0.20 -9.34 2.32
N LEU A 103 0.45 -8.44 3.07
CA LEU A 103 1.58 -7.66 2.59
C LEU A 103 2.85 -8.39 3.00
N VAL A 104 3.56 -8.95 2.03
CA VAL A 104 4.80 -9.70 2.25
C VAL A 104 5.97 -8.78 1.94
N LYS A 105 6.89 -8.66 2.89
CA LYS A 105 8.18 -8.02 2.66
C LYS A 105 9.07 -9.00 1.89
N ILE A 106 9.59 -8.56 0.75
CA ILE A 106 10.47 -9.34 -0.12
C ILE A 106 11.93 -9.00 0.18
N SER A 107 12.26 -7.71 0.23
CA SER A 107 13.59 -7.21 0.50
C SER A 107 13.53 -5.96 1.36
N LYS A 108 14.59 -5.68 2.09
CA LYS A 108 14.78 -4.42 2.82
C LYS A 108 15.90 -3.61 2.17
N ALA A 109 15.68 -2.31 2.08
CA ALA A 109 16.64 -1.38 1.49
C ALA A 109 18.01 -1.48 2.13
N ASN A 110 19.05 -1.55 1.31
CA ASN A 110 20.46 -1.57 1.71
C ASN A 110 20.84 -2.71 2.68
N GLU A 111 20.03 -3.76 2.77
CA GLU A 111 20.39 -4.98 3.48
C GLU A 111 20.79 -6.08 2.48
N PRO A 112 21.89 -6.81 2.73
CA PRO A 112 22.30 -7.93 1.87
C PRO A 112 21.16 -8.92 1.67
N PHE A 113 20.85 -9.21 0.41
CA PHE A 113 19.81 -10.17 0.04
C PHE A 113 20.41 -11.54 -0.29
N GLN A 114 21.48 -11.55 -1.09
CA GLN A 114 22.17 -12.75 -1.54
C GLN A 114 23.61 -12.40 -1.94
N LYS A 115 24.48 -13.40 -1.95
CA LYS A 115 25.83 -13.31 -2.55
C LYS A 115 25.80 -13.82 -3.98
N VAL A 116 26.52 -13.13 -4.86
CA VAL A 116 26.75 -13.54 -6.25
C VAL A 116 28.23 -13.70 -6.52
N GLU A 117 28.59 -14.59 -7.45
CA GLU A 117 29.98 -14.92 -7.78
C GLU A 117 30.65 -13.82 -8.57
N VAL A 118 31.90 -13.53 -8.22
CA VAL A 118 32.76 -12.53 -8.87
C VAL A 118 33.99 -13.19 -9.45
N TRP A 119 34.37 -12.81 -10.66
CA TRP A 119 35.57 -13.23 -11.34
C TRP A 119 36.60 -12.09 -11.46
N LEU A 120 37.85 -12.42 -11.36
CA LEU A 120 39.00 -11.47 -11.38
C LEU A 120 38.98 -10.42 -10.24
N GLY A 121 38.16 -10.63 -9.23
CA GLY A 121 38.07 -9.76 -8.04
C GLY A 121 39.01 -10.20 -6.91
N LYS A 122 39.18 -9.31 -5.92
CA LYS A 122 39.89 -9.65 -4.68
C LYS A 122 39.10 -10.70 -3.88
N ASP A 123 37.78 -10.56 -3.88
CA ASP A 123 36.85 -11.48 -3.23
C ASP A 123 36.07 -12.28 -4.28
N ASN A 124 35.76 -13.52 -3.97
CA ASN A 124 35.02 -14.42 -4.88
C ASN A 124 33.53 -14.16 -4.92
N TYR A 125 33.00 -13.36 -4.01
CA TYR A 125 31.58 -13.06 -3.86
C TYR A 125 31.36 -11.59 -3.49
N VAL A 126 30.25 -11.04 -3.95
CA VAL A 126 29.76 -9.71 -3.53
C VAL A 126 28.32 -9.83 -3.04
N ASP A 127 27.96 -9.06 -2.03
CA ASP A 127 26.60 -8.95 -1.54
C ASP A 127 25.79 -8.04 -2.47
N VAL A 128 24.61 -8.51 -2.91
CA VAL A 128 23.66 -7.73 -3.68
C VAL A 128 22.46 -7.34 -2.81
N TYR A 129 21.91 -6.14 -3.04
CA TYR A 129 20.84 -5.56 -2.24
C TYR A 129 19.92 -4.68 -3.09
N THR A 130 18.75 -4.39 -2.59
CA THR A 130 17.82 -3.41 -3.20
C THR A 130 17.99 -2.04 -2.57
N ASN A 131 17.85 -0.97 -3.36
CA ASN A 131 17.92 0.42 -2.88
C ASN A 131 16.64 0.88 -2.16
N GLU A 132 15.56 0.08 -2.22
CA GLU A 132 14.29 0.36 -1.57
C GLU A 132 13.68 -0.89 -0.93
N ASP A 133 12.81 -0.68 0.03
CA ASP A 133 12.00 -1.74 0.61
C ASP A 133 11.01 -2.29 -0.42
N ILE A 134 11.06 -3.60 -0.71
CA ILE A 134 10.16 -4.25 -1.66
C ILE A 134 9.05 -5.00 -0.91
N TYR A 135 7.81 -4.61 -1.19
CA TYR A 135 6.63 -5.27 -0.66
C TYR A 135 5.71 -5.76 -1.77
N LYS A 136 5.08 -6.92 -1.58
CA LYS A 136 4.05 -7.45 -2.47
C LYS A 136 2.79 -7.83 -1.70
N THR A 137 1.64 -7.45 -2.26
CA THR A 137 0.34 -7.91 -1.74
C THR A 137 -0.05 -9.18 -2.47
N ILE A 138 -0.24 -10.26 -1.72
CA ILE A 138 -0.57 -11.59 -2.26
C ILE A 138 -1.77 -12.19 -1.53
N LYS A 139 -2.50 -13.12 -2.19
CA LYS A 139 -3.55 -13.90 -1.54
C LYS A 139 -2.95 -14.87 -0.54
N LYS A 140 -3.46 -14.90 0.70
CA LYS A 140 -3.00 -15.82 1.75
C LYS A 140 -3.06 -17.28 1.32
N ALA A 141 -4.17 -17.69 0.69
CA ALA A 141 -4.37 -19.05 0.23
C ALA A 141 -3.33 -19.51 -0.81
N LYS A 142 -2.74 -18.58 -1.55
CA LYS A 142 -1.75 -18.86 -2.60
C LYS A 142 -0.32 -18.45 -2.20
N LYS A 143 -0.07 -18.20 -0.90
CA LYS A 143 1.25 -17.75 -0.41
C LYS A 143 2.40 -18.67 -0.81
N LYS A 144 2.15 -19.97 -0.89
CA LYS A 144 3.14 -20.99 -1.29
C LYS A 144 3.60 -20.85 -2.76
N LEU A 145 2.84 -20.13 -3.59
CA LEU A 145 3.15 -19.90 -5.00
C LEU A 145 4.05 -18.67 -5.22
N LEU A 146 4.41 -17.97 -4.14
CA LEU A 146 5.37 -16.88 -4.19
C LEU A 146 6.77 -17.45 -4.26
N LYS A 147 7.51 -17.12 -5.35
CA LYS A 147 8.91 -17.48 -5.57
C LYS A 147 9.71 -16.20 -5.74
N VAL A 148 10.86 -16.15 -5.10
CA VAL A 148 11.78 -15.02 -5.19
C VAL A 148 13.14 -15.60 -5.61
N SER A 149 13.75 -15.03 -6.63
CA SER A 149 15.04 -15.49 -7.16
C SER A 149 15.90 -14.30 -7.60
N VAL A 150 17.19 -14.48 -7.51
CA VAL A 150 18.17 -13.55 -8.09
C VAL A 150 18.59 -14.11 -9.46
N LYS A 151 18.51 -13.25 -10.48
CA LYS A 151 18.99 -13.54 -11.84
C LYS A 151 20.19 -12.66 -12.12
N TYR A 152 21.31 -13.25 -12.52
CA TYR A 152 22.51 -12.56 -12.97
C TYR A 152 23.24 -13.39 -14.02
N GLU A 153 24.06 -12.73 -14.79
CA GLU A 153 24.98 -13.39 -15.71
C GLU A 153 26.32 -13.53 -15.01
N GLY A 154 26.61 -14.72 -14.54
CA GLY A 154 27.78 -14.95 -13.70
C GLY A 154 28.78 -15.92 -14.28
N PRO A 155 30.01 -15.88 -13.74
CA PRO A 155 30.47 -14.97 -12.69
C PRO A 155 30.61 -13.53 -13.17
N ILE A 156 30.36 -12.54 -12.27
CA ILE A 156 30.43 -11.10 -12.60
C ILE A 156 31.89 -10.67 -12.62
N GLU A 157 32.32 -10.00 -13.68
CA GLU A 157 33.69 -9.54 -13.84
C GLU A 157 33.97 -8.29 -13.01
N ALA A 158 35.07 -8.32 -12.25
CA ALA A 158 35.57 -7.15 -11.51
C ALA A 158 36.30 -6.18 -12.45
N PRO A 159 36.36 -4.86 -12.12
CA PRO A 159 35.91 -4.23 -10.88
C PRO A 159 34.41 -3.87 -10.90
N ILE A 160 33.72 -4.11 -9.79
CA ILE A 160 32.32 -3.74 -9.57
C ILE A 160 32.27 -2.44 -8.76
N LYS A 161 31.53 -1.45 -9.25
CA LYS A 161 31.32 -0.19 -8.54
C LYS A 161 30.19 -0.32 -7.52
N LYS A 162 30.28 0.48 -6.47
CA LYS A 162 29.20 0.58 -5.50
C LYS A 162 27.91 1.05 -6.20
N ASP A 163 26.77 0.42 -5.87
CA ASP A 163 25.44 0.69 -6.43
C ASP A 163 25.32 0.42 -7.96
N GLU A 164 26.28 -0.32 -8.53
CA GLU A 164 26.18 -0.80 -9.91
C GLU A 164 25.20 -1.96 -9.99
N LYS A 165 24.32 -1.92 -10.98
CA LYS A 165 23.40 -3.01 -11.25
C LYS A 165 24.16 -4.23 -11.78
N VAL A 166 24.20 -5.30 -11.00
CA VAL A 166 24.89 -6.55 -11.35
C VAL A 166 23.95 -7.75 -11.42
N ALA A 167 22.75 -7.61 -10.86
CA ALA A 167 21.76 -8.67 -10.82
C ALA A 167 20.33 -8.09 -10.85
N SER A 168 19.34 -8.97 -10.96
CA SER A 168 17.91 -8.63 -10.84
C SER A 168 17.22 -9.54 -9.83
N LEU A 169 16.50 -8.95 -8.89
CA LEU A 169 15.58 -9.64 -8.00
C LEU A 169 14.26 -9.88 -8.72
N ARG A 170 13.92 -11.12 -8.98
CA ARG A 170 12.68 -11.51 -9.65
C ARG A 170 11.67 -12.06 -8.65
N VAL A 171 10.48 -11.53 -8.67
CA VAL A 171 9.35 -11.95 -7.83
C VAL A 171 8.28 -12.54 -8.72
N VAL A 172 8.08 -13.84 -8.63
CA VAL A 172 7.07 -14.60 -9.38
C VAL A 172 5.97 -15.05 -8.43
N TYR A 173 4.74 -14.88 -8.82
CA TYR A 173 3.58 -15.30 -8.03
C TYR A 173 2.52 -15.93 -8.92
N ASP A 174 2.11 -17.18 -8.60
CA ASP A 174 1.13 -17.94 -9.39
C ASP A 174 1.55 -18.02 -10.87
N GLU A 175 2.86 -18.29 -11.11
CA GLU A 175 3.54 -18.38 -12.43
C GLU A 175 3.69 -17.04 -13.18
N GLU A 176 3.17 -15.95 -12.65
CA GLU A 176 3.27 -14.62 -13.23
C GLU A 176 4.41 -13.82 -12.60
N LEU A 177 5.22 -13.14 -13.42
CA LEU A 177 6.24 -12.19 -12.95
C LEU A 177 5.55 -10.92 -12.46
N ILE A 178 5.52 -10.72 -11.14
CA ILE A 178 4.87 -9.57 -10.50
C ILE A 178 5.84 -8.44 -10.10
N GLY A 179 7.12 -8.63 -10.35
CA GLY A 179 8.14 -7.59 -10.15
C GLY A 179 9.53 -8.07 -10.51
N GLU A 180 10.31 -7.13 -11.02
CA GLU A 180 11.73 -7.26 -11.26
C GLU A 180 12.41 -5.97 -10.79
N TYR A 181 13.49 -6.09 -10.02
CA TYR A 181 14.16 -4.98 -9.34
C TYR A 181 15.66 -5.13 -9.50
N ASP A 182 16.36 -4.02 -9.65
CA ASP A 182 17.81 -4.00 -9.74
C ASP A 182 18.45 -4.33 -8.38
N LEU A 183 19.52 -5.12 -8.45
CA LEU A 183 20.39 -5.49 -7.36
C LEU A 183 21.82 -5.09 -7.67
#